data_b1ecc7a57f11168ec46b5b2de0bbb613
#
_entry.id   b1ecc7a57f11168ec46b5b2de0bbb613
#
_cell.length_a   1.000
_cell.length_b   1.000
_cell.length_c   1.000
_cell.angle_alpha   90.00
_cell.angle_beta   90.00
_cell.angle_gamma   90.00
#
_symmetry.space_group_name_H-M   'P 1'
#
loop_
_entity.id
_entity.type
_entity.pdbx_description
1 polymer ?
#
loop_
_entity_poly.entity_id
_entity_poly.type
_entity_poly.pdbx_seq_one_letter_code
_entity_poly.pdbx_strand_id
1 'polypeptide(L)'
;KPVKRWQARDHGALWQYDATPHAFLPGSAHKQCLLDILDDATRLNTGARLYESETLLAHFDFLSRTFQAHGLPLALYVDYHSFFYTHDPDAFTQLGAALRFYGVQLRYAPTPQAKGKIERRHDYWQKRLVPLFAAERIVELVGANPLLDQLVAHANQHEIHRELGRTPHAAHQQALAENR
;
A
#
# COMPACT_ATOMS: atom_id res chain seq x y z
N LYS A 1 -26.74 7.89 -7.95
CA LYS A 1 -26.33 6.82 -8.87
C LYS A 1 -25.39 5.90 -8.12
N PRO A 2 -25.53 4.54 -8.18
CA PRO A 2 -24.56 3.67 -7.55
C PRO A 2 -23.19 3.90 -8.15
N VAL A 3 -22.20 4.17 -7.33
CA VAL A 3 -20.81 4.31 -7.76
C VAL A 3 -20.37 2.94 -8.27
N LYS A 4 -20.12 2.84 -9.57
CA LYS A 4 -19.63 1.60 -10.18
C LYS A 4 -18.25 1.32 -9.59
N ARG A 5 -18.14 0.30 -8.75
CA ARG A 5 -16.86 -0.13 -8.18
C ARG A 5 -16.00 -0.68 -9.30
N TRP A 6 -14.95 0.05 -9.65
CA TRP A 6 -13.97 -0.42 -10.61
C TRP A 6 -12.95 -1.33 -9.93
N GLN A 7 -12.51 -2.36 -10.65
CA GLN A 7 -11.49 -3.29 -10.21
C GLN A 7 -10.62 -3.67 -11.41
N ALA A 8 -9.30 -3.70 -11.23
CA ALA A 8 -8.39 -4.23 -12.22
C ALA A 8 -8.72 -5.72 -12.47
N ARG A 9 -8.61 -6.15 -13.71
CA ARG A 9 -8.87 -7.54 -14.09
C ARG A 9 -7.68 -8.43 -13.71
N ASP A 10 -6.48 -7.95 -14.00
CA ASP A 10 -5.26 -8.73 -13.96
C ASP A 10 -4.40 -8.29 -12.77
N HIS A 11 -3.72 -9.26 -12.12
CA HIS A 11 -2.79 -8.94 -11.05
C HIS A 11 -1.62 -8.13 -11.59
N GLY A 12 -1.05 -7.25 -10.77
CA GLY A 12 0.02 -6.35 -11.20
C GLY A 12 -0.38 -5.26 -12.19
N ALA A 13 -1.61 -5.27 -12.73
CA ALA A 13 -2.07 -4.22 -13.63
C ALA A 13 -2.22 -2.87 -12.94
N LEU A 14 -2.64 -2.88 -11.68
CA LEU A 14 -2.77 -1.68 -10.87
C LEU A 14 -2.54 -2.00 -9.39
N TRP A 15 -1.61 -1.31 -8.77
CA TRP A 15 -1.48 -1.30 -7.33
C TRP A 15 -1.95 0.03 -6.76
N GLN A 16 -2.80 -0.02 -5.74
CA GLN A 16 -3.19 1.16 -4.97
C GLN A 16 -2.11 1.44 -3.94
N TYR A 17 -1.53 2.62 -3.97
CA TYR A 17 -0.47 3.07 -3.08
C TYR A 17 -0.91 4.29 -2.30
N ASP A 18 -0.66 4.30 -1.00
CA ASP A 18 -1.03 5.41 -0.13
C ASP A 18 -0.16 5.50 1.11
N ALA A 19 -0.19 6.67 1.73
CA ALA A 19 0.47 6.99 2.98
C ALA A 19 -0.56 7.43 4.02
N THR A 20 -0.41 6.96 5.26
CA THR A 20 -1.28 7.43 6.35
C THR A 20 -0.47 7.77 7.61
N PRO A 21 -0.50 9.04 8.05
CA PRO A 21 0.10 9.44 9.32
C PRO A 21 -0.82 9.08 10.49
N HIS A 22 -0.31 8.32 11.46
CA HIS A 22 -1.05 7.96 12.67
C HIS A 22 -0.10 7.72 13.85
N ALA A 23 -0.59 7.87 15.09
CA ALA A 23 0.16 7.52 16.28
C ALA A 23 0.12 5.99 16.47
N PHE A 24 0.99 5.27 15.76
CA PHE A 24 1.05 3.81 15.81
C PHE A 24 1.79 3.30 17.06
N LEU A 25 2.88 3.97 17.44
CA LEU A 25 3.73 3.53 18.55
C LEU A 25 3.23 4.09 19.89
N PRO A 26 3.07 3.26 20.91
CA PRO A 26 2.63 3.72 22.22
C PRO A 26 3.64 4.68 22.86
N GLY A 27 3.13 5.76 23.43
CA GLY A 27 3.95 6.79 24.10
C GLY A 27 4.74 7.71 23.15
N SER A 28 4.64 7.54 21.84
CA SER A 28 5.27 8.44 20.89
C SER A 28 4.60 9.82 20.88
N ALA A 29 5.43 10.88 20.96
CA ALA A 29 4.95 12.26 20.82
C ALA A 29 4.58 12.62 19.37
N HIS A 30 5.02 11.84 18.40
CA HIS A 30 4.85 12.09 16.98
C HIS A 30 4.07 10.97 16.29
N LYS A 31 3.38 11.33 15.21
CA LYS A 31 2.76 10.34 14.31
C LYS A 31 3.84 9.71 13.44
N GLN A 32 3.78 8.40 13.30
CA GLN A 32 4.53 7.67 12.29
C GLN A 32 3.74 7.67 10.97
N CYS A 33 4.42 7.41 9.88
CA CYS A 33 3.79 7.25 8.56
C CYS A 33 3.78 5.78 8.16
N LEU A 34 2.61 5.21 7.91
CA LEU A 34 2.47 3.91 7.28
C LEU A 34 2.38 4.11 5.77
N LEU A 35 3.31 3.53 5.03
CA LEU A 35 3.21 3.33 3.58
C LEU A 35 2.65 1.94 3.31
N ASP A 36 1.64 1.85 2.45
CA ASP A 36 0.89 0.61 2.18
C ASP A 36 0.58 0.46 0.70
N ILE A 37 0.74 -0.73 0.15
CA ILE A 37 0.41 -1.07 -1.25
C ILE A 37 -0.48 -2.29 -1.32
N LEU A 38 -1.52 -2.18 -2.13
CA LEU A 38 -2.51 -3.20 -2.37
C LEU A 38 -2.67 -3.47 -3.86
N ASP A 39 -2.50 -4.72 -4.30
CA ASP A 39 -2.90 -5.12 -5.65
C ASP A 39 -4.43 -5.02 -5.83
N ASP A 40 -4.87 -4.27 -6.83
CA ASP A 40 -6.29 -3.95 -7.01
C ASP A 40 -7.13 -5.16 -7.45
N ALA A 41 -6.55 -6.11 -8.17
CA ALA A 41 -7.24 -7.31 -8.66
C ALA A 41 -7.40 -8.37 -7.56
N THR A 42 -6.31 -8.71 -6.88
CA THR A 42 -6.24 -9.85 -5.96
C THR A 42 -6.38 -9.46 -4.49
N ARG A 43 -6.33 -8.17 -4.18
CA ARG A 43 -6.27 -7.64 -2.80
C ARG A 43 -5.01 -8.06 -2.03
N LEU A 44 -4.02 -8.63 -2.73
CA LEU A 44 -2.75 -8.94 -2.10
C LEU A 44 -2.12 -7.64 -1.59
N ASN A 45 -1.81 -7.60 -0.30
CA ASN A 45 -0.97 -6.54 0.22
C ASN A 45 0.46 -6.88 -0.15
N THR A 46 1.04 -6.13 -1.09
CA THR A 46 2.40 -6.33 -1.59
C THR A 46 3.44 -5.64 -0.71
N GLY A 47 3.02 -4.79 0.21
CA GLY A 47 3.90 -4.17 1.20
C GLY A 47 3.15 -3.25 2.14
N ALA A 48 3.58 -3.24 3.39
CA ALA A 48 3.21 -2.24 4.38
C ALA A 48 4.43 -1.98 5.27
N ARG A 49 4.75 -0.71 5.55
CA ARG A 49 5.93 -0.38 6.37
C ARG A 49 5.75 0.96 7.07
N LEU A 50 6.19 1.01 8.31
CA LEU A 50 6.20 2.21 9.12
C LEU A 50 7.53 2.95 8.98
N TYR A 51 7.41 4.29 8.89
CA TYR A 51 8.52 5.24 8.89
C TYR A 51 8.26 6.33 9.93
N GLU A 52 9.32 7.00 10.40
CA GLU A 52 9.18 8.13 11.35
C GLU A 52 8.31 9.26 10.77
N SER A 53 8.44 9.51 9.48
CA SER A 53 7.64 10.50 8.74
C SER A 53 7.59 10.16 7.26
N GLU A 54 6.64 10.77 6.55
CA GLU A 54 6.55 10.67 5.11
C GLU A 54 7.64 11.53 4.46
N THR A 55 8.61 10.88 3.84
CA THR A 55 9.72 11.53 3.13
C THR A 55 9.94 10.89 1.77
N LEU A 56 10.60 11.61 0.87
CA LEU A 56 10.97 11.06 -0.44
C LEU A 56 11.83 9.80 -0.30
N LEU A 57 12.76 9.78 0.66
CA LEU A 57 13.61 8.60 0.91
C LEU A 57 12.80 7.42 1.45
N ALA A 58 11.78 7.66 2.29
CA ALA A 58 10.87 6.60 2.75
C ALA A 58 10.11 5.98 1.58
N HIS A 59 9.63 6.79 0.63
CA HIS A 59 8.99 6.30 -0.59
C HIS A 59 9.95 5.46 -1.45
N PHE A 60 11.19 5.91 -1.65
CA PHE A 60 12.19 5.15 -2.41
C PHE A 60 12.55 3.83 -1.73
N ASP A 61 12.82 3.82 -0.42
CA ASP A 61 13.12 2.58 0.32
C ASP A 61 11.94 1.61 0.24
N PHE A 62 10.74 2.08 0.50
CA PHE A 62 9.53 1.25 0.50
C PHE A 62 9.23 0.64 -0.88
N LEU A 63 9.23 1.46 -1.93
CA LEU A 63 8.97 1.00 -3.30
C LEU A 63 10.06 0.05 -3.79
N SER A 64 11.34 0.34 -3.49
CA SER A 64 12.44 -0.55 -3.84
C SER A 64 12.28 -1.94 -3.22
N ARG A 65 11.97 -2.01 -1.92
CA ARG A 65 11.70 -3.29 -1.23
C ARG A 65 10.52 -4.04 -1.83
N THR A 66 9.42 -3.33 -2.07
CA THR A 66 8.20 -3.91 -2.63
C THR A 66 8.44 -4.45 -4.04
N PHE A 67 9.12 -3.68 -4.89
CA PHE A 67 9.41 -4.08 -6.27
C PHE A 67 10.41 -5.25 -6.34
N GLN A 68 11.38 -5.30 -5.43
CA GLN A 68 12.30 -6.44 -5.34
C GLN A 68 11.58 -7.73 -4.92
N ALA A 69 10.58 -7.64 -4.04
CA ALA A 69 9.85 -8.80 -3.54
C ALA A 69 8.75 -9.29 -4.49
N HIS A 70 8.09 -8.39 -5.21
CA HIS A 70 6.85 -8.70 -5.97
C HIS A 70 6.91 -8.34 -7.46
N GLY A 71 8.01 -7.79 -7.94
CA GLY A 71 8.11 -7.25 -9.30
C GLY A 71 7.49 -5.86 -9.44
N LEU A 72 7.41 -5.38 -10.68
CA LEU A 72 6.89 -4.05 -11.01
C LEU A 72 5.43 -4.14 -11.46
N PRO A 73 4.53 -3.31 -10.92
CA PRO A 73 3.19 -3.18 -11.47
C PRO A 73 3.21 -2.39 -12.78
N LEU A 74 2.18 -2.51 -13.61
CA LEU A 74 2.02 -1.65 -14.77
C LEU A 74 1.71 -0.21 -14.36
N ALA A 75 0.96 -0.03 -13.27
CA ALA A 75 0.62 1.29 -12.76
C ALA A 75 0.49 1.32 -11.23
N LEU A 76 0.83 2.48 -10.64
CA LEU A 76 0.47 2.85 -9.27
C LEU A 76 -0.70 3.83 -9.29
N TYR A 77 -1.72 3.57 -8.48
CA TYR A 77 -2.86 4.44 -8.26
C TYR A 77 -2.63 5.24 -6.99
N VAL A 78 -2.38 6.52 -7.14
CA VAL A 78 -1.98 7.47 -6.09
C VAL A 78 -2.94 8.66 -6.02
N ASP A 79 -2.83 9.48 -5.00
CA ASP A 79 -3.47 10.79 -4.94
C ASP A 79 -2.59 11.87 -5.59
N TYR A 80 -3.09 13.11 -5.60
CA TYR A 80 -2.36 14.28 -6.10
C TYR A 80 -1.37 14.84 -5.06
N HIS A 81 -0.74 13.99 -4.28
CA HIS A 81 0.28 14.44 -3.33
C HIS A 81 1.55 14.92 -4.05
N SER A 82 2.26 15.88 -3.46
CA SER A 82 3.43 16.54 -4.05
C SER A 82 4.61 15.59 -4.38
N PHE A 83 4.66 14.41 -3.77
CA PHE A 83 5.65 13.40 -4.14
C PHE A 83 5.37 12.76 -5.51
N PHE A 84 4.12 12.74 -5.96
CA PHE A 84 3.71 12.10 -7.21
C PHE A 84 3.30 13.11 -8.27
N TYR A 85 2.82 14.29 -7.89
CA TYR A 85 2.19 15.24 -8.79
C TYR A 85 2.87 16.59 -8.79
N THR A 86 3.02 17.18 -9.97
CA THR A 86 3.38 18.58 -10.19
C THR A 86 2.34 19.23 -11.08
N HIS A 87 2.11 20.54 -10.90
CA HIS A 87 1.19 21.32 -11.73
C HIS A 87 1.73 21.60 -13.12
N ASP A 88 3.02 21.43 -13.36
CA ASP A 88 3.65 21.56 -14.67
C ASP A 88 3.48 20.25 -15.45
N PRO A 89 2.74 20.25 -16.58
CA PRO A 89 2.49 19.06 -17.37
C PRO A 89 3.76 18.50 -18.03
N ASP A 90 4.80 19.28 -18.18
CA ASP A 90 6.06 18.91 -18.81
C ASP A 90 7.14 18.49 -17.79
N ALA A 91 6.83 18.63 -16.48
CA ALA A 91 7.74 18.26 -15.40
C ALA A 91 7.30 16.97 -14.70
N PHE A 92 8.28 16.29 -14.11
CA PHE A 92 8.06 15.13 -13.25
C PHE A 92 8.60 15.42 -11.86
N THR A 93 7.92 14.91 -10.83
CA THR A 93 8.55 14.81 -9.51
C THR A 93 9.71 13.83 -9.57
N GLN A 94 10.65 13.89 -8.61
CA GLN A 94 11.77 12.94 -8.57
C GLN A 94 11.28 11.48 -8.51
N LEU A 95 10.24 11.22 -7.72
CA LEU A 95 9.64 9.90 -7.60
C LEU A 95 8.92 9.50 -8.91
N GLY A 96 8.18 10.42 -9.53
CA GLY A 96 7.52 10.20 -10.81
C GLY A 96 8.51 9.89 -11.95
N ALA A 97 9.65 10.58 -11.99
CA ALA A 97 10.71 10.32 -12.97
C ALA A 97 11.33 8.93 -12.78
N ALA A 98 11.60 8.53 -11.53
CA ALA A 98 12.12 7.20 -11.23
C ALA A 98 11.12 6.09 -11.62
N LEU A 99 9.85 6.23 -11.27
CA LEU A 99 8.80 5.27 -11.65
C LEU A 99 8.67 5.14 -13.16
N ARG A 100 8.68 6.26 -13.88
CA ARG A 100 8.65 6.26 -15.35
C ARG A 100 9.86 5.55 -15.96
N PHE A 101 11.07 5.73 -15.39
CA PHE A 101 12.28 5.05 -15.84
C PHE A 101 12.12 3.52 -15.77
N TYR A 102 11.46 3.01 -14.73
CA TYR A 102 11.16 1.59 -14.57
C TYR A 102 9.89 1.13 -15.31
N GLY A 103 9.25 2.00 -16.09
CA GLY A 103 8.05 1.67 -16.84
C GLY A 103 6.75 1.62 -16.03
N VAL A 104 6.77 2.07 -14.78
CA VAL A 104 5.60 2.13 -13.91
C VAL A 104 4.84 3.43 -14.16
N GLN A 105 3.58 3.31 -14.59
CA GLN A 105 2.71 4.48 -14.83
C GLN A 105 2.12 5.01 -13.52
N LEU A 106 2.01 6.32 -13.39
CA LEU A 106 1.21 6.95 -12.34
C LEU A 106 -0.22 7.18 -12.85
N ARG A 107 -1.20 6.75 -12.08
CA ARG A 107 -2.62 7.04 -12.27
C ARG A 107 -3.14 7.75 -11.03
N TYR A 108 -3.83 8.86 -11.23
CA TYR A 108 -4.27 9.72 -10.14
C TYR A 108 -5.74 9.48 -9.80
N ALA A 109 -6.04 9.37 -8.52
CA ALA A 109 -7.41 9.27 -8.03
C ALA A 109 -8.13 10.62 -8.23
N PRO A 110 -9.24 10.66 -8.99
CA PRO A 110 -9.94 11.91 -9.24
C PRO A 110 -10.61 12.49 -8.00
N THR A 111 -10.88 11.66 -7.00
CA THR A 111 -11.45 12.05 -5.71
C THR A 111 -10.88 11.14 -4.61
N PRO A 112 -10.84 11.61 -3.34
CA PRO A 112 -10.43 10.75 -2.22
C PRO A 112 -11.24 9.46 -2.15
N GLN A 113 -12.55 9.51 -2.39
CA GLN A 113 -13.45 8.34 -2.36
C GLN A 113 -13.08 7.27 -3.39
N ALA A 114 -12.36 7.63 -4.45
CA ALA A 114 -11.89 6.68 -5.46
C ALA A 114 -10.82 5.71 -4.91
N LYS A 115 -10.15 6.05 -3.79
CA LYS A 115 -9.17 5.23 -3.07
C LYS A 115 -9.76 4.40 -1.93
N GLY A 116 -11.07 4.26 -1.83
CA GLY A 116 -11.76 3.60 -0.71
C GLY A 116 -11.31 2.15 -0.40
N LYS A 117 -10.55 1.48 -1.28
CA LYS A 117 -9.98 0.16 -1.00
C LYS A 117 -8.77 0.27 -0.07
N ILE A 118 -7.82 1.16 -0.40
CA ILE A 118 -6.62 1.38 0.42
C ILE A 118 -6.97 2.12 1.72
N GLU A 119 -7.95 3.05 1.71
CA GLU A 119 -8.42 3.72 2.92
C GLU A 119 -8.98 2.72 3.95
N ARG A 120 -9.78 1.74 3.50
CA ARG A 120 -10.25 0.64 4.39
C ARG A 120 -9.08 -0.21 4.91
N ARG A 121 -8.02 -0.36 4.14
CA ARG A 121 -6.80 -1.05 4.58
C ARG A 121 -6.06 -0.27 5.65
N HIS A 122 -6.00 1.07 5.53
CA HIS A 122 -5.43 1.92 6.57
C HIS A 122 -6.21 1.82 7.90
N ASP A 123 -7.55 1.87 7.85
CA ASP A 123 -8.41 1.67 9.02
C ASP A 123 -8.21 0.28 9.67
N TYR A 124 -8.05 -0.76 8.85
CA TYR A 124 -7.72 -2.10 9.30
C TYR A 124 -6.38 -2.14 10.06
N TRP A 125 -5.33 -1.52 9.51
CA TRP A 125 -4.03 -1.49 10.18
C TRP A 125 -4.04 -0.65 11.44
N GLN A 126 -4.64 0.53 11.42
CA GLN A 126 -4.73 1.40 12.59
C GLN A 126 -5.42 0.70 13.78
N LYS A 127 -6.52 0.01 13.51
CA LYS A 127 -7.27 -0.73 14.55
C LYS A 127 -6.51 -1.93 15.11
N ARG A 128 -5.60 -2.51 14.36
CA ARG A 128 -4.82 -3.70 14.79
C ARG A 128 -3.47 -3.35 15.38
N LEU A 129 -2.72 -2.48 14.71
CA LEU A 129 -1.33 -2.21 15.09
C LEU A 129 -1.24 -1.48 16.44
N VAL A 130 -2.07 -0.47 16.64
CA VAL A 130 -2.01 0.35 17.88
C VAL A 130 -2.19 -0.48 19.14
N PRO A 131 -3.27 -1.29 19.31
CA PRO A 131 -3.42 -2.11 20.49
C PRO A 131 -2.39 -3.23 20.58
N LEU A 132 -1.96 -3.80 19.46
CA LEU A 132 -0.97 -4.86 19.42
C LEU A 132 0.41 -4.35 19.87
N PHE A 133 0.87 -3.23 19.32
CA PHE A 133 2.14 -2.64 19.75
C PHE A 133 2.15 -2.26 21.23
N ALA A 134 1.00 -1.78 21.75
CA ALA A 134 0.86 -1.51 23.17
C ALA A 134 0.94 -2.79 24.01
N ALA A 135 0.28 -3.87 23.60
CA ALA A 135 0.30 -5.16 24.29
C ALA A 135 1.69 -5.80 24.28
N GLU A 136 2.38 -5.76 23.14
CA GLU A 136 3.73 -6.30 22.96
C GLU A 136 4.84 -5.35 23.44
N ARG A 137 4.49 -4.17 23.97
CA ARG A 137 5.43 -3.13 24.43
C ARG A 137 6.42 -2.70 23.34
N ILE A 138 5.97 -2.67 22.09
CA ILE A 138 6.78 -2.22 20.96
C ILE A 138 6.67 -0.70 20.86
N VAL A 139 7.79 -0.01 21.09
CA VAL A 139 7.86 1.46 21.13
C VAL A 139 8.75 2.05 20.04
N GLU A 140 9.37 1.20 19.19
CA GLU A 140 10.30 1.60 18.14
C GLU A 140 10.00 0.89 16.81
N LEU A 141 10.33 1.54 15.71
CA LEU A 141 10.12 1.00 14.35
C LEU A 141 10.89 -0.29 14.08
N VAL A 142 12.06 -0.46 14.71
CA VAL A 142 12.88 -1.67 14.57
C VAL A 142 12.15 -2.92 15.07
N GLY A 143 11.31 -2.80 16.07
CA GLY A 143 10.44 -3.88 16.55
C GLY A 143 9.10 -3.95 15.81
N ALA A 144 8.55 -2.79 15.42
CA ALA A 144 7.25 -2.69 14.79
C ALA A 144 7.22 -3.28 13.37
N ASN A 145 8.21 -2.98 12.54
CA ASN A 145 8.22 -3.40 11.15
C ASN A 145 8.30 -4.93 10.96
N PRO A 146 9.14 -5.70 11.67
CA PRO A 146 9.13 -7.17 11.57
C PRO A 146 7.78 -7.79 11.95
N LEU A 147 7.10 -7.25 12.97
CA LEU A 147 5.77 -7.72 13.34
C LEU A 147 4.73 -7.35 12.27
N LEU A 148 4.81 -6.16 11.70
CA LEU A 148 3.95 -5.75 10.59
C LEU A 148 4.13 -6.66 9.37
N ASP A 149 5.37 -7.04 9.01
CA ASP A 149 5.65 -7.98 7.93
C ASP A 149 4.97 -9.34 8.17
N GLN A 150 5.03 -9.86 9.41
CA GLN A 150 4.33 -11.10 9.79
C GLN A 150 2.82 -10.97 9.68
N LEU A 151 2.25 -9.84 10.10
CA LEU A 151 0.81 -9.58 10.00
C LEU A 151 0.33 -9.45 8.56
N VAL A 152 1.13 -8.81 7.70
CA VAL A 152 0.85 -8.75 6.26
C VAL A 152 0.83 -10.14 5.65
N ALA A 153 1.84 -10.95 5.94
CA ALA A 153 1.91 -12.33 5.48
C ALA A 153 0.70 -13.15 5.97
N HIS A 154 0.38 -13.05 7.28
CA HIS A 154 -0.78 -13.73 7.87
C HIS A 154 -2.09 -13.30 7.19
N ALA A 155 -2.33 -12.00 7.03
CA ALA A 155 -3.53 -11.47 6.40
C ALA A 155 -3.68 -11.95 4.95
N ASN A 156 -2.59 -11.95 4.19
CA ASN A 156 -2.60 -12.44 2.82
C ASN A 156 -2.91 -13.94 2.71
N GLN A 157 -2.38 -14.75 3.64
CA GLN A 157 -2.47 -16.22 3.57
C GLN A 157 -3.73 -16.78 4.24
N HIS A 158 -4.22 -16.16 5.30
CA HIS A 158 -5.23 -16.77 6.18
C HIS A 158 -6.53 -15.99 6.30
N GLU A 159 -6.55 -14.68 5.98
CA GLU A 159 -7.78 -13.90 6.09
C GLU A 159 -8.58 -13.92 4.80
N ILE A 160 -9.85 -14.35 4.89
CA ILE A 160 -10.77 -14.34 3.74
C ILE A 160 -11.19 -12.90 3.47
N HIS A 161 -10.87 -12.40 2.26
CA HIS A 161 -11.34 -11.10 1.83
C HIS A 161 -12.81 -11.17 1.41
N ARG A 162 -13.67 -10.36 2.04
CA ARG A 162 -15.13 -10.41 1.89
C ARG A 162 -15.61 -10.34 0.43
N GLU A 163 -14.99 -9.46 -0.39
CA GLU A 163 -15.40 -9.27 -1.79
C GLU A 163 -14.90 -10.41 -2.70
N LEU A 164 -13.80 -11.09 -2.33
CA LEU A 164 -13.21 -12.17 -3.11
C LEU A 164 -13.75 -13.56 -2.70
N GLY A 165 -14.29 -13.69 -1.48
CA GLY A 165 -14.71 -14.97 -0.90
C GLY A 165 -13.55 -15.95 -0.65
N ARG A 166 -12.31 -15.48 -0.71
CA ARG A 166 -11.06 -16.25 -0.53
C ARG A 166 -9.95 -15.37 0.01
N THR A 167 -8.82 -15.98 0.36
CA THR A 167 -7.64 -15.20 0.79
C THR A 167 -7.00 -14.46 -0.39
N PRO A 168 -6.36 -13.30 -0.15
CA PRO A 168 -5.60 -12.58 -1.18
C PRO A 168 -4.55 -13.47 -1.86
N HIS A 169 -3.85 -14.29 -1.09
CA HIS A 169 -2.86 -15.23 -1.63
C HIS A 169 -3.49 -16.25 -2.60
N ALA A 170 -4.62 -16.85 -2.23
CA ALA A 170 -5.34 -17.79 -3.11
C ALA A 170 -5.83 -17.11 -4.39
N ALA A 171 -6.30 -15.85 -4.30
CA ALA A 171 -6.70 -15.07 -5.47
C ALA A 171 -5.50 -14.77 -6.39
N HIS A 172 -4.35 -14.45 -5.81
CA HIS A 172 -3.12 -14.20 -6.55
C HIS A 172 -2.61 -15.47 -7.24
N GLN A 173 -2.55 -16.60 -6.54
CA GLN A 173 -2.15 -17.88 -7.13
C GLN A 173 -3.07 -18.29 -8.31
N GLN A 174 -4.36 -18.07 -8.18
CA GLN A 174 -5.29 -18.33 -9.27
C GLN A 174 -5.02 -17.40 -10.46
N ALA A 175 -4.80 -16.10 -10.23
CA ALA A 175 -4.49 -15.15 -11.29
C ALA A 175 -3.22 -15.54 -12.06
N LEU A 176 -2.17 -15.97 -11.35
CA LEU A 176 -0.95 -16.51 -11.96
C LEU A 176 -1.22 -17.74 -12.81
N ALA A 177 -2.00 -18.71 -12.31
CA ALA A 177 -2.36 -19.92 -13.05
C ALA A 177 -3.18 -19.66 -14.31
N GLU A 178 -3.97 -18.59 -14.30
CA GLU A 178 -4.80 -18.15 -15.44
C GLU A 178 -4.07 -17.15 -16.37
N ASN A 179 -2.80 -16.83 -16.11
CA ASN A 179 -2.02 -15.76 -16.81
C ASN A 179 -2.72 -14.40 -16.82
N ARG A 180 -3.29 -14.04 -15.70
CA ARG A 180 -4.01 -12.78 -15.49
C ARG A 180 -3.39 -11.93 -14.40
#